data_484b080bb519944f2de704805c1fc905
#
_entry.id   484b080bb519944f2de704805c1fc905
#
_cell.length_a   1.000
_cell.length_b   1.000
_cell.length_c   1.000
_cell.angle_alpha   90.00
_cell.angle_beta   90.00
_cell.angle_gamma   90.00
#
_symmetry.space_group_name_H-M   'P 1'
#
loop_
_entity.id
_entity.type
_entity.pdbx_description
1 polymer ?
#
loop_
_entity_poly.entity_id
_entity_poly.type
_entity_poly.pdbx_seq_one_letter_code
_entity_poly.pdbx_strand_id
1 'polypeptide(L)'
;KVFNLGIEKITLGYAGILRHIITRRLLTIAVIGVFAYGILFVNRVLPTGFIPLEDQGMIYGIVQTPPGSTLEYTNAKCHELQAVCKELDEVDSVSSIAGYEVLTEGRGSNAGTCIINLKPWADRTRTSKEIIADLEDRGRKISNIKLEFFEPPAVPGFGAAGGFSVNLLDKTNSGDYTELGKQTDRFMEALGKRPEVKGLFTFFAANYPQYEIIIDNDVAMQKGVSIRDAMDNLSIVIGSTWEQGFVRFGQFYKVYVQAKPEYRRFPRDLDNMFVKNDVGEMVPYSAFMRIEKRQGLNEISRYNLYPTAPIQGAPAPGYSSGQALAAIREVAAETLPQRFDIGWQGLAYDEANAGNTAVYIFLIVVTFVYLV
;
A
#
# COMPACT_ATOMS: atom_id res chain seq x y z
N LYS A 1 6.65 -35.41 -47.79
CA LYS A 1 7.92 -36.10 -48.05
C LYS A 1 9.14 -35.32 -47.50
N VAL A 2 9.29 -34.04 -47.78
CA VAL A 2 10.46 -33.21 -47.33
C VAL A 2 10.51 -33.12 -45.78
N PHE A 3 9.37 -32.97 -45.10
CA PHE A 3 9.25 -32.92 -43.66
C PHE A 3 9.72 -34.22 -43.00
N ASN A 4 9.27 -35.37 -43.53
CA ASN A 4 9.68 -36.67 -43.00
C ASN A 4 11.18 -36.96 -43.17
N LEU A 5 11.76 -36.56 -44.31
CA LEU A 5 13.20 -36.66 -44.53
C LEU A 5 14.02 -35.76 -43.57
N GLY A 6 13.46 -34.59 -43.21
CA GLY A 6 14.05 -33.71 -42.21
C GLY A 6 14.06 -34.34 -40.82
N ILE A 7 12.92 -34.89 -40.39
CA ILE A 7 12.80 -35.59 -39.11
C ILE A 7 13.75 -36.79 -39.06
N GLU A 8 13.79 -37.60 -40.12
CA GLU A 8 14.62 -38.78 -40.18
C GLU A 8 16.14 -38.45 -40.04
N LYS A 9 16.62 -37.39 -40.70
CA LYS A 9 17.97 -36.89 -40.51
C LYS A 9 18.28 -36.41 -39.10
N ILE A 10 17.34 -35.68 -38.47
CA ILE A 10 17.47 -35.22 -37.07
C ILE A 10 17.52 -36.42 -36.14
N THR A 11 16.61 -37.39 -36.31
CA THR A 11 16.55 -38.62 -35.50
C THR A 11 17.83 -39.44 -35.60
N LEU A 12 18.37 -39.63 -36.83
CA LEU A 12 19.63 -40.34 -37.03
C LEU A 12 20.81 -39.60 -36.40
N GLY A 13 20.86 -38.26 -36.52
CA GLY A 13 21.89 -37.44 -35.87
C GLY A 13 21.81 -37.55 -34.33
N TYR A 14 20.60 -37.43 -33.77
CA TYR A 14 20.37 -37.59 -32.34
C TYR A 14 20.77 -38.97 -31.84
N ALA A 15 20.32 -40.03 -32.51
CA ALA A 15 20.68 -41.42 -32.17
C ALA A 15 22.21 -41.67 -32.22
N GLY A 16 22.91 -41.06 -33.17
CA GLY A 16 24.37 -41.13 -33.28
C GLY A 16 25.07 -40.47 -32.09
N ILE A 17 24.66 -39.26 -31.73
CA ILE A 17 25.19 -38.52 -30.56
C ILE A 17 24.91 -39.31 -29.28
N LEU A 18 23.68 -39.78 -29.10
CA LEU A 18 23.27 -40.52 -27.92
C LEU A 18 24.05 -41.81 -27.73
N ARG A 19 24.24 -42.56 -28.82
CA ARG A 19 25.05 -43.78 -28.81
C ARG A 19 26.52 -43.50 -28.43
N HIS A 20 27.08 -42.40 -28.89
CA HIS A 20 28.43 -42.00 -28.56
C HIS A 20 28.61 -41.63 -27.10
N ILE A 21 27.62 -40.92 -26.54
CA ILE A 21 27.60 -40.51 -25.12
C ILE A 21 27.43 -41.74 -24.22
N ILE A 22 26.48 -42.65 -24.50
CA ILE A 22 26.17 -43.82 -23.67
C ILE A 22 27.31 -44.79 -23.62
N THR A 23 28.06 -44.99 -24.73
CA THR A 23 29.19 -45.93 -24.79
C THR A 23 30.42 -45.45 -24.01
N ARG A 24 30.51 -44.16 -23.67
CA ARG A 24 31.68 -43.59 -22.98
C ARG A 24 31.27 -43.06 -21.61
N ARG A 25 31.36 -43.87 -20.55
CA ARG A 25 30.95 -43.55 -19.18
C ARG A 25 31.49 -42.22 -18.66
N LEU A 26 32.75 -41.91 -18.90
CA LEU A 26 33.39 -40.64 -18.50
C LEU A 26 32.77 -39.43 -19.23
N LEU A 27 32.44 -39.57 -20.51
CA LEU A 27 31.79 -38.53 -21.28
C LEU A 27 30.36 -38.27 -20.78
N THR A 28 29.62 -39.35 -20.45
CA THR A 28 28.29 -39.24 -19.86
C THR A 28 28.30 -38.47 -18.54
N ILE A 29 29.23 -38.83 -17.64
CA ILE A 29 29.40 -38.13 -16.35
C ILE A 29 29.78 -36.66 -16.57
N ALA A 30 30.66 -36.36 -17.51
CA ALA A 30 31.06 -34.99 -17.83
C ALA A 30 29.89 -34.17 -18.37
N VAL A 31 29.07 -34.73 -19.26
CA VAL A 31 27.87 -34.06 -19.79
C VAL A 31 26.85 -33.76 -18.65
N ILE A 32 26.58 -34.77 -17.82
CA ILE A 32 25.69 -34.58 -16.65
C ILE A 32 26.25 -33.50 -15.72
N GLY A 33 27.56 -33.51 -15.45
CA GLY A 33 28.24 -32.52 -14.63
C GLY A 33 28.13 -31.09 -15.20
N VAL A 34 28.27 -30.92 -16.52
CA VAL A 34 28.09 -29.63 -17.19
C VAL A 34 26.66 -29.13 -17.07
N PHE A 35 25.66 -30.00 -17.26
CA PHE A 35 24.26 -29.61 -17.07
C PHE A 35 23.94 -29.27 -15.61
N ALA A 36 24.41 -30.09 -14.66
CA ALA A 36 24.24 -29.82 -13.24
C ALA A 36 24.89 -28.48 -12.81
N TYR A 37 26.11 -28.22 -13.28
CA TYR A 37 26.78 -26.94 -13.07
C TYR A 37 26.00 -25.78 -13.71
N GLY A 38 25.50 -25.96 -14.94
CA GLY A 38 24.68 -24.98 -15.63
C GLY A 38 23.41 -24.65 -14.85
N ILE A 39 22.69 -25.64 -14.32
CA ILE A 39 21.51 -25.45 -13.47
C ILE A 39 21.87 -24.65 -12.20
N LEU A 40 22.94 -25.02 -11.51
CA LEU A 40 23.40 -24.31 -10.32
C LEU A 40 23.83 -22.88 -10.62
N PHE A 41 24.50 -22.67 -11.75
CA PHE A 41 24.89 -21.34 -12.21
C PHE A 41 23.68 -20.47 -12.51
N VAL A 42 22.74 -20.98 -13.32
CA VAL A 42 21.50 -20.27 -13.66
C VAL A 42 20.70 -19.94 -12.40
N ASN A 43 20.56 -20.90 -11.48
CA ASN A 43 19.83 -20.67 -10.22
C ASN A 43 20.48 -19.61 -9.31
N ARG A 44 21.80 -19.38 -9.43
CA ARG A 44 22.49 -18.29 -8.72
C ARG A 44 22.37 -16.94 -9.38
N VAL A 45 22.26 -16.91 -10.72
CA VAL A 45 22.24 -15.67 -11.50
C VAL A 45 20.83 -15.14 -11.70
N LEU A 46 19.84 -16.05 -11.83
CA LEU A 46 18.45 -15.64 -11.99
C LEU A 46 17.87 -15.16 -10.65
N PRO A 47 17.36 -13.93 -10.60
CA PRO A 47 16.68 -13.44 -9.43
C PRO A 47 15.39 -14.23 -9.19
N THR A 48 15.22 -14.71 -7.96
CA THR A 48 14.02 -15.47 -7.56
C THR A 48 12.89 -14.50 -7.25
N GLY A 49 11.72 -14.70 -7.82
CA GLY A 49 10.48 -13.98 -7.51
C GLY A 49 9.32 -14.97 -7.48
N PHE A 50 8.29 -14.66 -6.68
CA PHE A 50 7.12 -15.55 -6.52
C PHE A 50 6.21 -15.44 -7.74
N ILE A 51 5.76 -14.23 -8.06
CA ILE A 51 4.94 -13.91 -9.23
C ILE A 51 5.49 -12.62 -9.84
N PRO A 52 5.87 -12.60 -11.13
CA PRO A 52 6.32 -11.40 -11.78
C PRO A 52 5.19 -10.37 -11.90
N LEU A 53 5.52 -9.09 -11.70
CA LEU A 53 4.58 -8.00 -11.98
C LEU A 53 4.40 -7.87 -13.49
N GLU A 54 3.15 -7.92 -13.92
CA GLU A 54 2.74 -7.72 -15.31
C GLU A 54 2.19 -6.31 -15.50
N ASP A 55 2.45 -5.74 -16.67
CA ASP A 55 1.89 -4.45 -17.05
C ASP A 55 0.39 -4.61 -17.38
N GLN A 56 -0.46 -4.23 -16.42
CA GLN A 56 -1.92 -4.33 -16.52
C GLN A 56 -2.56 -3.10 -17.18
N GLY A 57 -1.76 -2.15 -17.66
CA GLY A 57 -2.28 -0.90 -18.26
C GLY A 57 -2.90 0.04 -17.23
N MET A 58 -2.55 -0.09 -15.94
CA MET A 58 -3.05 0.76 -14.85
C MET A 58 -1.92 1.11 -13.89
N ILE A 59 -1.93 2.34 -13.39
CA ILE A 59 -0.98 2.85 -12.40
C ILE A 59 -1.76 3.58 -11.30
N TYR A 60 -1.40 3.35 -10.04
CA TYR A 60 -1.88 4.13 -8.90
C TYR A 60 -0.86 5.21 -8.56
N GLY A 61 -1.28 6.47 -8.59
CA GLY A 61 -0.52 7.60 -8.07
C GLY A 61 -1.05 7.98 -6.69
N ILE A 62 -0.25 7.76 -5.65
CA ILE A 62 -0.60 8.06 -4.27
C ILE A 62 -0.13 9.47 -3.93
N VAL A 63 -1.08 10.31 -3.56
CA VAL A 63 -0.84 11.70 -3.18
C VAL A 63 -1.04 11.86 -1.69
N GLN A 64 0.02 12.12 -0.95
CA GLN A 64 -0.05 12.42 0.47
C GLN A 64 0.38 13.86 0.71
N THR A 65 -0.56 14.70 1.14
CA THR A 65 -0.28 16.07 1.56
C THR A 65 0.13 16.10 3.05
N PRO A 66 0.75 17.19 3.54
CA PRO A 66 1.15 17.28 4.95
C PRO A 66 -0.02 17.00 5.92
N PRO A 67 0.24 16.38 7.07
CA PRO A 67 -0.78 16.17 8.10
C PRO A 67 -1.47 17.47 8.46
N GLY A 68 -2.83 17.43 8.51
CA GLY A 68 -3.65 18.61 8.78
C GLY A 68 -4.02 19.45 7.54
N SER A 69 -3.63 19.01 6.34
CA SER A 69 -4.12 19.61 5.10
C SER A 69 -5.62 19.43 4.94
N THR A 70 -6.28 20.40 4.30
CA THR A 70 -7.72 20.29 4.00
C THR A 70 -7.95 19.38 2.81
N LEU A 71 -9.18 18.84 2.72
CA LEU A 71 -9.57 17.99 1.58
C LEU A 71 -9.48 18.74 0.25
N GLU A 72 -9.83 20.04 0.24
CA GLU A 72 -9.75 20.90 -0.95
C GLU A 72 -8.31 21.07 -1.43
N TYR A 73 -7.37 21.22 -0.48
CA TYR A 73 -5.95 21.30 -0.82
C TYR A 73 -5.46 19.99 -1.46
N THR A 74 -5.79 18.87 -0.84
CA THR A 74 -5.44 17.54 -1.38
C THR A 74 -6.08 17.31 -2.74
N ASN A 75 -7.35 17.68 -2.92
CA ASN A 75 -8.03 17.59 -4.20
C ASN A 75 -7.36 18.45 -5.27
N ALA A 76 -6.95 19.68 -4.93
CA ALA A 76 -6.18 20.54 -5.85
C ALA A 76 -4.87 19.87 -6.27
N LYS A 77 -4.16 19.22 -5.35
CA LYS A 77 -2.93 18.47 -5.66
C LYS A 77 -3.18 17.24 -6.54
N CYS A 78 -4.28 16.54 -6.32
CA CYS A 78 -4.70 15.47 -7.21
C CYS A 78 -5.00 15.99 -8.64
N HIS A 79 -5.61 17.17 -8.77
CA HIS A 79 -5.83 17.79 -10.08
C HIS A 79 -4.52 18.24 -10.75
N GLU A 80 -3.54 18.75 -9.99
CA GLU A 80 -2.20 19.04 -10.52
C GLU A 80 -1.56 17.76 -11.11
N LEU A 81 -1.66 16.63 -10.39
CA LEU A 81 -1.17 15.34 -10.88
C LEU A 81 -1.94 14.88 -12.12
N GLN A 82 -3.28 15.02 -12.14
CA GLN A 82 -4.08 14.69 -13.33
C GLN A 82 -3.61 15.48 -14.56
N ALA A 83 -3.28 16.78 -14.40
CA ALA A 83 -2.79 17.60 -15.47
C ALA A 83 -1.44 17.07 -16.01
N VAL A 84 -0.52 16.72 -15.12
CA VAL A 84 0.78 16.11 -15.49
C VAL A 84 0.59 14.79 -16.23
N CYS A 85 -0.32 13.92 -15.76
CA CYS A 85 -0.58 12.64 -16.42
C CYS A 85 -1.16 12.80 -17.83
N LYS A 86 -2.05 13.78 -18.03
CA LYS A 86 -2.67 14.06 -19.35
C LYS A 86 -1.70 14.59 -20.41
N GLU A 87 -0.50 15.02 -20.02
CA GLU A 87 0.55 15.40 -20.97
C GLU A 87 1.22 14.20 -21.64
N LEU A 88 0.97 12.98 -21.13
CA LEU A 88 1.54 11.75 -21.68
C LEU A 88 0.57 11.12 -22.68
N ASP A 89 1.03 10.91 -23.90
CA ASP A 89 0.21 10.33 -24.98
C ASP A 89 -0.27 8.91 -24.67
N GLU A 90 0.43 8.16 -23.82
CA GLU A 90 0.09 6.80 -23.44
C GLU A 90 -1.02 6.71 -22.39
N VAL A 91 -1.37 7.82 -21.75
CA VAL A 91 -2.46 7.88 -20.77
C VAL A 91 -3.80 8.00 -21.50
N ASP A 92 -4.71 7.08 -21.22
CA ASP A 92 -6.08 7.10 -21.75
C ASP A 92 -6.99 7.96 -20.86
N SER A 93 -7.00 7.67 -19.57
CA SER A 93 -7.85 8.38 -18.62
C SER A 93 -7.22 8.44 -17.22
N VAL A 94 -7.58 9.47 -16.44
CA VAL A 94 -7.15 9.63 -15.06
C VAL A 94 -8.34 9.96 -14.18
N SER A 95 -8.57 9.16 -13.17
CA SER A 95 -9.56 9.42 -12.12
C SER A 95 -8.85 9.70 -10.80
N SER A 96 -9.30 10.70 -10.05
CA SER A 96 -8.74 11.00 -8.72
C SER A 96 -9.80 10.92 -7.62
N ILE A 97 -9.36 10.45 -6.46
CA ILE A 97 -10.16 10.34 -5.24
C ILE A 97 -9.38 11.07 -4.14
N ALA A 98 -9.88 12.21 -3.69
CA ALA A 98 -9.34 12.89 -2.52
C ALA A 98 -10.04 12.40 -1.26
N GLY A 99 -9.29 12.25 -0.16
CA GLY A 99 -9.79 11.74 1.12
C GLY A 99 -9.60 10.23 1.31
N TYR A 100 -8.99 9.55 0.35
CA TYR A 100 -8.78 8.10 0.40
C TYR A 100 -7.44 7.70 -0.23
N GLU A 101 -6.74 6.79 0.41
CA GLU A 101 -5.50 6.19 -0.05
C GLU A 101 -5.73 4.69 -0.23
N VAL A 102 -5.49 4.17 -1.45
CA VAL A 102 -5.88 2.82 -1.83
C VAL A 102 -4.97 1.72 -1.27
N LEU A 103 -3.69 2.03 -0.97
CA LEU A 103 -2.71 1.00 -0.59
C LEU A 103 -2.97 0.43 0.80
N THR A 104 -3.24 1.32 1.76
CA THR A 104 -3.51 0.94 3.15
C THR A 104 -4.99 1.08 3.51
N GLU A 105 -5.83 1.47 2.54
CA GLU A 105 -7.23 1.85 2.73
C GLU A 105 -7.41 3.02 3.71
N GLY A 106 -6.36 3.81 3.88
CA GLY A 106 -6.31 4.96 4.78
C GLY A 106 -7.28 6.07 4.36
N ARG A 107 -7.99 6.64 5.33
CA ARG A 107 -8.93 7.73 5.11
C ARG A 107 -8.48 8.97 5.87
N GLY A 108 -8.40 10.08 5.16
CA GLY A 108 -7.99 11.35 5.76
C GLY A 108 -8.00 12.48 4.76
N SER A 109 -8.16 13.70 5.23
CA SER A 109 -8.17 14.88 4.36
C SER A 109 -6.86 15.08 3.60
N ASN A 110 -5.77 14.50 4.09
CA ASN A 110 -4.43 14.55 3.48
C ASN A 110 -4.12 13.35 2.58
N ALA A 111 -5.07 12.45 2.36
CA ALA A 111 -4.95 11.26 1.52
C ALA A 111 -5.54 11.51 0.14
N GLY A 112 -4.89 11.04 -0.91
CA GLY A 112 -5.39 11.08 -2.27
C GLY A 112 -4.85 9.95 -3.12
N THR A 113 -5.67 9.45 -4.03
CA THR A 113 -5.29 8.43 -5.02
C THR A 113 -5.69 8.88 -6.40
N CYS A 114 -4.77 8.81 -7.36
CA CYS A 114 -5.04 8.95 -8.77
C CYS A 114 -4.93 7.58 -9.45
N ILE A 115 -5.99 7.15 -10.10
CA ILE A 115 -6.02 5.94 -10.92
C ILE A 115 -5.76 6.37 -12.37
N ILE A 116 -4.64 5.94 -12.91
CA ILE A 116 -4.15 6.31 -14.23
C ILE A 116 -4.29 5.08 -15.10
N ASN A 117 -5.21 5.14 -16.07
CA ASN A 117 -5.39 4.09 -17.05
C ASN A 117 -4.55 4.41 -18.29
N LEU A 118 -3.80 3.45 -18.75
CA LEU A 118 -2.95 3.54 -19.93
C LEU A 118 -3.70 3.00 -21.15
N LYS A 119 -3.33 3.46 -22.33
CA LYS A 119 -3.79 2.90 -23.59
C LYS A 119 -3.43 1.43 -23.71
N PRO A 120 -4.17 0.63 -24.50
CA PRO A 120 -3.81 -0.77 -24.78
C PRO A 120 -2.37 -0.89 -25.30
N TRP A 121 -1.74 -2.03 -25.05
CA TRP A 121 -0.33 -2.30 -25.44
C TRP A 121 -0.07 -2.10 -26.94
N ALA A 122 -1.08 -2.35 -27.80
CA ALA A 122 -0.96 -2.14 -29.23
C ALA A 122 -0.82 -0.65 -29.62
N ASP A 123 -1.30 0.25 -28.76
CA ASP A 123 -1.38 1.69 -29.01
C ASP A 123 -0.32 2.49 -28.25
N ARG A 124 0.61 1.82 -27.56
CA ARG A 124 1.72 2.45 -26.83
C ARG A 124 3.03 1.71 -27.03
N THR A 125 4.13 2.44 -26.95
CA THR A 125 5.48 1.89 -27.11
C THR A 125 6.20 1.68 -25.79
N ARG A 126 5.85 2.45 -24.74
CA ARG A 126 6.48 2.39 -23.43
C ARG A 126 5.71 1.46 -22.49
N THR A 127 6.46 0.78 -21.64
CA THR A 127 5.92 -0.06 -20.56
C THR A 127 5.41 0.80 -19.40
N SER A 128 4.54 0.22 -18.53
CA SER A 128 4.10 0.88 -17.30
C SER A 128 5.27 1.38 -16.43
N LYS A 129 6.36 0.60 -16.34
CA LYS A 129 7.57 0.97 -15.57
C LYS A 129 8.30 2.18 -16.12
N GLU A 130 8.40 2.30 -17.43
CA GLU A 130 9.00 3.47 -18.10
C GLU A 130 8.12 4.71 -17.93
N ILE A 131 6.80 4.53 -17.99
CA ILE A 131 5.83 5.61 -17.74
C ILE A 131 5.88 6.06 -16.28
N ILE A 132 5.97 5.14 -15.32
CA ILE A 132 6.14 5.45 -13.89
C ILE A 132 7.39 6.29 -13.69
N ALA A 133 8.52 5.93 -14.28
CA ALA A 133 9.76 6.70 -14.14
C ALA A 133 9.62 8.15 -14.67
N ASP A 134 8.93 8.34 -15.80
CA ASP A 134 8.64 9.67 -16.35
C ASP A 134 7.66 10.46 -15.43
N LEU A 135 6.64 9.78 -14.89
CA LEU A 135 5.69 10.39 -13.95
C LEU A 135 6.37 10.78 -12.63
N GLU A 136 7.29 9.97 -12.10
CA GLU A 136 8.10 10.30 -10.91
C GLU A 136 8.91 11.57 -11.15
N ASP A 137 9.58 11.71 -12.30
CA ASP A 137 10.36 12.89 -12.64
C ASP A 137 9.50 14.15 -12.82
N ARG A 138 8.38 14.04 -13.51
CA ARG A 138 7.42 15.15 -13.69
C ARG A 138 6.75 15.53 -12.37
N GLY A 139 6.38 14.53 -11.58
CA GLY A 139 5.71 14.69 -10.29
C GLY A 139 6.55 15.44 -9.24
N ARG A 140 7.88 15.41 -9.34
CA ARG A 140 8.78 16.20 -8.47
C ARG A 140 8.53 17.71 -8.55
N LYS A 141 7.89 18.20 -9.60
CA LYS A 141 7.51 19.60 -9.75
C LYS A 141 6.32 19.99 -8.88
N ILE A 142 5.53 19.03 -8.43
CA ILE A 142 4.39 19.28 -7.56
C ILE A 142 4.90 19.42 -6.12
N SER A 143 4.88 20.64 -5.60
CA SER A 143 5.40 20.94 -4.28
C SER A 143 4.47 20.54 -3.15
N ASN A 144 5.06 20.30 -1.96
CA ASN A 144 4.35 20.03 -0.70
C ASN A 144 3.46 18.77 -0.74
N ILE A 145 3.90 17.73 -1.44
CA ILE A 145 3.29 16.41 -1.39
C ILE A 145 4.37 15.33 -1.31
N LYS A 146 4.00 14.19 -0.76
CA LYS A 146 4.68 12.93 -1.00
C LYS A 146 3.91 12.21 -2.11
N LEU A 147 4.61 11.86 -3.18
CA LEU A 147 4.03 11.23 -4.36
C LEU A 147 4.76 9.93 -4.65
N GLU A 148 4.01 8.86 -4.74
CA GLU A 148 4.53 7.53 -5.06
C GLU A 148 3.64 6.87 -6.12
N PHE A 149 4.25 6.07 -7.00
CA PHE A 149 3.52 5.35 -8.04
C PHE A 149 3.67 3.85 -7.87
N PHE A 150 2.57 3.14 -8.02
CA PHE A 150 2.50 1.68 -7.90
C PHE A 150 1.70 1.06 -9.03
N GLU A 151 2.10 -0.12 -9.45
CA GLU A 151 1.29 -0.97 -10.32
C GLU A 151 0.23 -1.71 -9.49
N PRO A 152 -0.90 -2.14 -10.06
CA PRO A 152 -1.83 -3.05 -9.39
C PRO A 152 -1.14 -4.36 -8.96
N PRO A 153 -1.68 -5.10 -7.99
CA PRO A 153 -1.13 -6.40 -7.61
C PRO A 153 -1.23 -7.39 -8.78
N ALA A 154 -0.22 -8.26 -8.94
CA ALA A 154 -0.21 -9.28 -10.00
C ALA A 154 -1.41 -10.25 -9.91
N VAL A 155 -1.90 -10.48 -8.68
CA VAL A 155 -3.09 -11.30 -8.42
C VAL A 155 -4.13 -10.46 -7.68
N PRO A 156 -5.32 -10.24 -8.26
CA PRO A 156 -6.39 -9.50 -7.58
C PRO A 156 -6.77 -10.13 -6.23
N GLY A 157 -6.91 -9.30 -5.19
CA GLY A 157 -7.23 -9.74 -3.84
C GLY A 157 -6.03 -10.07 -2.94
N PHE A 158 -4.80 -10.05 -3.46
CA PHE A 158 -3.58 -10.28 -2.68
C PHE A 158 -2.81 -8.99 -2.39
N GLY A 159 -3.50 -7.99 -1.93
CA GLY A 159 -2.99 -6.66 -1.63
C GLY A 159 -3.60 -5.58 -2.51
N ALA A 160 -3.30 -4.33 -2.19
CA ALA A 160 -3.84 -3.17 -2.91
C ALA A 160 -2.95 -2.74 -4.09
N ALA A 161 -1.64 -3.02 -4.03
CA ALA A 161 -0.68 -2.71 -5.09
C ALA A 161 0.32 -3.84 -5.30
N GLY A 162 1.00 -3.79 -6.45
CA GLY A 162 2.17 -4.61 -6.73
C GLY A 162 3.35 -4.20 -5.87
N GLY A 163 4.18 -5.18 -5.52
CA GLY A 163 5.32 -4.97 -4.63
C GLY A 163 5.19 -5.77 -3.35
N PHE A 164 5.69 -5.23 -2.24
CA PHE A 164 5.59 -5.87 -0.94
C PHE A 164 4.75 -5.03 0.04
N SER A 165 4.10 -5.74 0.96
CA SER A 165 3.42 -5.15 2.11
C SER A 165 4.00 -5.77 3.38
N VAL A 166 4.49 -4.93 4.29
CA VAL A 166 5.05 -5.34 5.58
C VAL A 166 4.45 -4.49 6.69
N ASN A 167 4.08 -5.12 7.78
CA ASN A 167 3.56 -4.48 8.98
C ASN A 167 4.64 -4.43 10.05
N LEU A 168 5.00 -3.25 10.53
CA LEU A 168 5.82 -3.12 11.73
C LEU A 168 4.93 -3.30 12.96
N LEU A 169 5.19 -4.30 13.77
CA LEU A 169 4.36 -4.74 14.88
C LEU A 169 4.95 -4.33 16.24
N ASP A 170 4.14 -3.79 17.14
CA ASP A 170 4.47 -3.71 18.57
C ASP A 170 3.94 -4.95 19.29
N LYS A 171 4.83 -5.92 19.59
CA LYS A 171 4.48 -7.19 20.24
C LYS A 171 4.10 -7.05 21.71
N THR A 172 4.37 -5.92 22.33
CA THR A 172 4.07 -5.71 23.75
C THR A 172 2.65 -5.19 23.98
N ASN A 173 1.94 -4.77 22.93
CA ASN A 173 0.63 -4.15 23.05
C ASN A 173 0.59 -2.97 24.04
N SER A 174 1.71 -2.24 24.16
CA SER A 174 1.86 -1.17 25.15
C SER A 174 0.94 0.02 24.95
N GLY A 175 0.37 0.18 23.75
CA GLY A 175 -0.38 1.38 23.39
C GLY A 175 0.48 2.63 23.16
N ASP A 176 1.81 2.49 23.17
CA ASP A 176 2.73 3.59 22.87
C ASP A 176 2.91 3.77 21.36
N TYR A 177 1.93 4.39 20.75
CA TYR A 177 1.94 4.66 19.31
C TYR A 177 2.98 5.70 18.90
N THR A 178 3.41 6.54 19.83
CA THR A 178 4.49 7.52 19.57
C THR A 178 5.81 6.79 19.32
N GLU A 179 6.09 5.79 20.13
CA GLU A 179 7.29 4.96 19.94
C GLU A 179 7.16 4.09 18.68
N LEU A 180 5.98 3.53 18.40
CA LEU A 180 5.73 2.82 17.13
C LEU A 180 6.02 3.73 15.93
N GLY A 181 5.58 4.99 15.95
CA GLY A 181 5.86 5.97 14.90
C GLY A 181 7.35 6.24 14.72
N LYS A 182 8.09 6.48 15.81
CA LYS A 182 9.55 6.68 15.77
C LYS A 182 10.29 5.47 15.20
N GLN A 183 9.88 4.27 15.57
CA GLN A 183 10.50 3.05 15.05
C GLN A 183 10.14 2.82 13.58
N THR A 184 8.93 3.17 13.17
CA THR A 184 8.52 3.14 11.76
C THR A 184 9.38 4.07 10.92
N ASP A 185 9.58 5.32 11.36
CA ASP A 185 10.42 6.29 10.65
C ASP A 185 11.87 5.80 10.53
N ARG A 186 12.46 5.29 11.62
CA ARG A 186 13.82 4.73 11.62
C ARG A 186 13.95 3.53 10.69
N PHE A 187 12.98 2.64 10.73
CA PHE A 187 12.96 1.46 9.88
C PHE A 187 12.84 1.83 8.40
N MET A 188 11.94 2.75 8.06
CA MET A 188 11.79 3.26 6.70
C MET A 188 13.05 4.00 6.22
N GLU A 189 13.69 4.78 7.07
CA GLU A 189 14.96 5.45 6.73
C GLU A 189 16.09 4.43 6.46
N ALA A 190 16.17 3.38 7.27
CA ALA A 190 17.15 2.30 7.05
C ALA A 190 16.87 1.53 5.76
N LEU A 191 15.59 1.20 5.49
CA LEU A 191 15.18 0.56 4.24
C LEU A 191 15.43 1.43 3.02
N GLY A 192 15.24 2.76 3.13
CA GLY A 192 15.50 3.70 2.04
C GLY A 192 16.97 3.79 1.62
N LYS A 193 17.91 3.29 2.45
CA LYS A 193 19.34 3.18 2.12
C LYS A 193 19.68 1.89 1.35
N ARG A 194 18.75 0.96 1.25
CA ARG A 194 18.93 -0.34 0.57
C ARG A 194 18.63 -0.19 -0.92
N PRO A 195 19.55 -0.62 -1.81
CA PRO A 195 19.34 -0.54 -3.26
C PRO A 195 18.25 -1.50 -3.77
N GLU A 196 17.87 -2.51 -2.98
CA GLU A 196 16.89 -3.53 -3.36
C GLU A 196 15.43 -3.04 -3.29
N VAL A 197 15.17 -1.92 -2.58
CA VAL A 197 13.81 -1.43 -2.34
C VAL A 197 13.62 0.01 -2.81
N LYS A 198 12.42 0.33 -3.28
CA LYS A 198 12.01 1.69 -3.65
C LYS A 198 10.55 1.97 -3.31
N GLY A 199 10.12 3.23 -3.41
CA GLY A 199 8.73 3.64 -3.26
C GLY A 199 8.17 3.29 -1.88
N LEU A 200 8.95 3.52 -0.81
CA LEU A 200 8.51 3.25 0.56
C LEU A 200 7.43 4.23 1.00
N PHE A 201 6.29 3.70 1.36
CA PHE A 201 5.13 4.47 1.76
C PHE A 201 4.49 3.91 3.03
N THR A 202 4.05 4.80 3.92
CA THR A 202 3.15 4.50 5.05
C THR A 202 2.16 5.65 5.22
N PHE A 203 0.93 5.33 5.53
CA PHE A 203 -0.08 6.33 5.91
C PHE A 203 -0.13 6.54 7.43
N PHE A 204 0.46 5.61 8.20
CA PHE A 204 0.52 5.71 9.64
C PHE A 204 1.27 6.98 10.09
N ALA A 205 0.64 7.77 10.94
CA ALA A 205 1.22 8.96 11.55
C ALA A 205 0.78 9.09 13.00
N ALA A 206 1.78 9.20 13.90
CA ALA A 206 1.53 9.40 15.34
C ALA A 206 1.55 10.89 15.75
N ASN A 207 1.81 11.79 14.80
CA ASN A 207 1.92 13.24 15.00
C ASN A 207 0.85 14.03 14.23
N TYR A 208 -0.28 13.39 13.94
CA TYR A 208 -1.37 14.04 13.20
C TYR A 208 -1.99 15.15 14.05
N PRO A 209 -2.14 16.40 13.54
CA PRO A 209 -2.71 17.49 14.29
C PRO A 209 -4.21 17.27 14.50
N GLN A 210 -4.61 17.33 15.76
CA GLN A 210 -6.01 17.13 16.20
C GLN A 210 -6.40 18.26 17.14
N TYR A 211 -7.72 18.49 17.24
CA TYR A 211 -8.30 19.35 18.25
C TYR A 211 -9.08 18.49 19.24
N GLU A 212 -8.70 18.58 20.50
CA GLU A 212 -9.41 17.90 21.59
C GLU A 212 -10.41 18.87 22.22
N ILE A 213 -11.63 18.39 22.36
CA ILE A 213 -12.70 19.11 23.08
C ILE A 213 -12.65 18.68 24.52
N ILE A 214 -12.36 19.61 25.41
CA ILE A 214 -12.34 19.40 26.87
C ILE A 214 -13.59 20.01 27.44
N ILE A 215 -14.44 19.18 28.07
CA ILE A 215 -15.69 19.57 28.66
C ILE A 215 -15.50 19.76 30.17
N ASP A 216 -15.96 20.87 30.71
CA ASP A 216 -16.12 21.09 32.13
C ASP A 216 -17.49 20.54 32.56
N ASN A 217 -17.47 19.34 33.12
CA ASN A 217 -18.70 18.62 33.51
C ASN A 217 -19.48 19.35 34.60
N ASP A 218 -18.78 19.99 35.52
CA ASP A 218 -19.43 20.70 36.64
C ASP A 218 -20.17 21.96 36.15
N VAL A 219 -19.52 22.70 35.26
CA VAL A 219 -20.13 23.87 34.62
C VAL A 219 -21.30 23.46 33.70
N ALA A 220 -21.17 22.38 32.94
CA ALA A 220 -22.26 21.87 32.11
C ALA A 220 -23.48 21.50 32.94
N MET A 221 -23.28 20.78 34.06
CA MET A 221 -24.35 20.42 34.98
C MET A 221 -25.00 21.65 35.63
N GLN A 222 -24.23 22.64 36.08
CA GLN A 222 -24.75 23.90 36.64
C GLN A 222 -25.62 24.67 35.65
N LYS A 223 -25.33 24.54 34.34
CA LYS A 223 -26.13 25.16 33.26
C LYS A 223 -27.30 24.29 32.79
N GLY A 224 -27.54 23.14 33.42
CA GLY A 224 -28.59 22.20 33.03
C GLY A 224 -28.36 21.57 31.65
N VAL A 225 -27.10 21.44 31.22
CA VAL A 225 -26.77 20.87 29.92
C VAL A 225 -26.41 19.37 30.06
N SER A 226 -27.17 18.53 29.39
CA SER A 226 -26.84 17.13 29.21
C SER A 226 -25.58 16.98 28.34
N ILE A 227 -24.51 16.43 28.90
CA ILE A 227 -23.24 16.20 28.14
C ILE A 227 -23.49 15.30 26.94
N ARG A 228 -24.33 14.29 27.09
CA ARG A 228 -24.70 13.40 25.99
C ARG A 228 -25.35 14.17 24.85
N ASP A 229 -26.38 14.96 25.13
CA ASP A 229 -27.08 15.70 24.09
C ASP A 229 -26.18 16.76 23.44
N ALA A 230 -25.30 17.37 24.23
CA ALA A 230 -24.28 18.28 23.70
C ALA A 230 -23.33 17.60 22.73
N MET A 231 -22.81 16.41 23.07
CA MET A 231 -21.91 15.66 22.20
C MET A 231 -22.59 15.11 20.95
N ASP A 232 -23.85 14.61 21.11
CA ASP A 232 -24.64 14.13 19.96
C ASP A 232 -24.94 15.29 19.00
N ASN A 233 -25.30 16.47 19.51
CA ASN A 233 -25.51 17.67 18.70
C ASN A 233 -24.22 18.11 17.96
N LEU A 234 -23.07 18.15 18.65
CA LEU A 234 -21.77 18.46 18.01
C LEU A 234 -21.42 17.45 16.94
N SER A 235 -21.63 16.17 17.22
CA SER A 235 -21.37 15.08 16.24
C SER A 235 -22.20 15.28 14.97
N ILE A 236 -23.47 15.67 15.10
CA ILE A 236 -24.35 15.97 13.98
C ILE A 236 -23.89 17.23 13.22
N VAL A 237 -23.62 18.30 13.94
CA VAL A 237 -23.34 19.62 13.36
C VAL A 237 -21.99 19.60 12.63
N ILE A 238 -20.95 18.98 13.20
CA ILE A 238 -19.60 18.93 12.65
C ILE A 238 -19.41 17.73 11.74
N GLY A 239 -19.76 16.52 12.23
CA GLY A 239 -19.48 15.23 11.59
C GLY A 239 -20.56 14.77 10.61
N SER A 240 -21.76 15.28 10.71
CA SER A 240 -22.99 14.81 10.03
C SER A 240 -23.65 13.58 10.66
N THR A 241 -24.94 13.46 10.49
CA THR A 241 -25.69 12.23 10.76
C THR A 241 -26.45 11.78 9.52
N TRP A 242 -26.67 10.47 9.47
CA TRP A 242 -27.45 9.82 8.42
C TRP A 242 -28.36 8.78 9.08
N GLU A 243 -29.58 9.12 9.34
CA GLU A 243 -30.55 8.22 9.97
C GLU A 243 -31.65 7.77 9.03
N GLN A 244 -31.87 8.52 7.95
CA GLN A 244 -32.94 8.27 7.02
C GLN A 244 -32.47 8.42 5.57
N GLY A 245 -33.20 7.78 4.67
CA GLY A 245 -33.01 7.89 3.23
C GLY A 245 -34.30 7.55 2.50
N PHE A 246 -34.30 7.71 1.20
CA PHE A 246 -35.42 7.39 0.35
C PHE A 246 -34.97 6.64 -0.91
N VAL A 247 -35.88 5.86 -1.46
CA VAL A 247 -35.66 5.16 -2.74
C VAL A 247 -36.28 5.97 -3.85
N ARG A 248 -35.50 6.30 -4.88
CA ARG A 248 -35.95 6.96 -6.10
C ARG A 248 -35.20 6.42 -7.30
N PHE A 249 -35.86 6.19 -8.39
CA PHE A 249 -35.26 5.63 -9.62
C PHE A 249 -34.53 4.29 -9.40
N GLY A 250 -35.03 3.46 -8.48
CA GLY A 250 -34.43 2.17 -8.15
C GLY A 250 -33.12 2.26 -7.31
N GLN A 251 -32.72 3.44 -6.85
CA GLN A 251 -31.55 3.66 -6.00
C GLN A 251 -31.94 4.23 -4.65
N PHE A 252 -31.18 3.85 -3.62
CA PHE A 252 -31.33 4.39 -2.27
C PHE A 252 -30.48 5.64 -2.08
N TYR A 253 -31.12 6.74 -1.70
CA TYR A 253 -30.47 8.03 -1.41
C TYR A 253 -30.44 8.28 0.09
N LYS A 254 -29.23 8.45 0.62
CA LYS A 254 -29.02 8.81 2.02
C LYS A 254 -29.22 10.31 2.23
N VAL A 255 -29.89 10.69 3.31
CA VAL A 255 -30.06 12.10 3.70
C VAL A 255 -29.07 12.40 4.83
N TYR A 256 -28.12 13.30 4.57
CA TYR A 256 -27.16 13.76 5.56
C TYR A 256 -27.57 15.12 6.12
N VAL A 257 -27.47 15.27 7.44
CA VAL A 257 -27.72 16.54 8.16
C VAL A 257 -26.40 16.99 8.79
N GLN A 258 -25.98 18.22 8.50
CA GLN A 258 -24.78 18.84 9.08
C GLN A 258 -24.85 20.36 8.95
N ALA A 259 -24.01 21.09 9.69
CA ALA A 259 -23.89 22.52 9.51
C ALA A 259 -23.28 22.86 8.11
N LYS A 260 -23.64 24.02 7.57
CA LYS A 260 -23.01 24.53 6.37
C LYS A 260 -21.50 24.75 6.61
N PRO A 261 -20.65 24.60 5.54
CA PRO A 261 -19.19 24.74 5.67
C PRO A 261 -18.72 26.03 6.35
N GLU A 262 -19.39 27.14 6.11
CA GLU A 262 -19.05 28.44 6.69
C GLU A 262 -19.19 28.50 8.22
N TYR A 263 -19.94 27.60 8.83
CA TYR A 263 -20.18 27.53 10.29
C TYR A 263 -19.39 26.43 11.01
N ARG A 264 -18.55 25.67 10.30
CA ARG A 264 -17.73 24.57 10.85
C ARG A 264 -16.33 24.51 10.28
N ARG A 265 -15.83 25.65 9.77
CA ARG A 265 -14.55 25.71 9.06
C ARG A 265 -13.35 25.86 9.98
N PHE A 266 -13.54 26.59 11.07
CA PHE A 266 -12.48 26.88 12.03
C PHE A 266 -12.87 26.41 13.44
N PRO A 267 -11.88 26.04 14.29
CA PRO A 267 -12.18 25.65 15.68
C PRO A 267 -13.00 26.69 16.44
N ARG A 268 -12.77 27.98 16.21
CA ARG A 268 -13.51 29.08 16.80
C ARG A 268 -15.02 29.14 16.40
N ASP A 269 -15.39 28.45 15.33
CA ASP A 269 -16.82 28.44 14.93
C ASP A 269 -17.68 27.68 15.95
N LEU A 270 -17.03 26.78 16.72
CA LEU A 270 -17.67 26.07 17.83
C LEU A 270 -18.14 27.02 18.95
N ASP A 271 -17.49 28.15 19.14
CA ASP A 271 -17.86 29.14 20.14
C ASP A 271 -19.23 29.79 19.86
N ASN A 272 -19.67 29.76 18.60
CA ASN A 272 -20.94 30.27 18.14
C ASN A 272 -22.02 29.18 17.99
N MET A 273 -21.76 27.97 18.44
CA MET A 273 -22.73 26.89 18.46
C MET A 273 -23.40 26.81 19.81
N PHE A 274 -24.64 26.30 19.83
CA PHE A 274 -25.48 26.26 21.03
C PHE A 274 -26.08 24.87 21.19
N VAL A 275 -26.30 24.51 22.44
CA VAL A 275 -27.07 23.33 22.85
C VAL A 275 -28.22 23.76 23.77
N LYS A 276 -29.32 23.04 23.68
CA LYS A 276 -30.50 23.31 24.52
C LYS A 276 -30.33 22.68 25.90
N ASN A 277 -30.59 23.44 26.97
CA ASN A 277 -30.58 22.92 28.33
C ASN A 277 -31.94 22.33 28.75
N ASP A 278 -32.04 21.80 29.98
CA ASP A 278 -33.24 21.15 30.53
C ASP A 278 -34.46 22.07 30.59
N VAL A 279 -34.24 23.38 30.76
CA VAL A 279 -35.31 24.38 30.80
C VAL A 279 -35.66 24.98 29.44
N GLY A 280 -34.95 24.52 28.39
CA GLY A 280 -35.23 24.94 27.03
C GLY A 280 -34.45 26.15 26.54
N GLU A 281 -33.48 26.65 27.30
CA GLU A 281 -32.62 27.77 26.93
C GLU A 281 -31.42 27.30 26.09
N MET A 282 -30.93 28.18 25.23
CA MET A 282 -29.78 27.90 24.38
C MET A 282 -28.47 28.31 25.07
N VAL A 283 -27.65 27.34 25.42
CA VAL A 283 -26.35 27.53 26.09
C VAL A 283 -25.23 27.42 25.06
N PRO A 284 -24.33 28.43 24.94
CA PRO A 284 -23.20 28.33 24.02
C PRO A 284 -22.18 27.28 24.51
N TYR A 285 -21.58 26.54 23.59
CA TYR A 285 -20.55 25.54 23.93
C TYR A 285 -19.35 26.15 24.64
N SER A 286 -18.92 27.36 24.26
CA SER A 286 -17.83 28.09 24.90
C SER A 286 -18.03 28.34 26.42
N ALA A 287 -19.25 28.21 26.92
CA ALA A 287 -19.55 28.37 28.35
C ALA A 287 -19.08 27.19 29.22
N PHE A 288 -18.94 25.99 28.68
CA PHE A 288 -18.62 24.77 29.41
C PHE A 288 -17.59 23.86 28.70
N MET A 289 -17.06 24.26 27.53
CA MET A 289 -16.00 23.52 26.84
C MET A 289 -14.89 24.45 26.38
N ARG A 290 -13.69 23.85 26.18
CA ARG A 290 -12.57 24.50 25.54
C ARG A 290 -11.96 23.55 24.52
N ILE A 291 -11.27 24.12 23.54
CA ILE A 291 -10.61 23.37 22.46
C ILE A 291 -9.11 23.49 22.65
N GLU A 292 -8.42 22.35 22.70
CA GLU A 292 -6.97 22.30 22.78
C GLU A 292 -6.39 21.63 21.54
N LYS A 293 -5.31 22.21 20.99
CA LYS A 293 -4.58 21.59 19.89
C LYS A 293 -3.67 20.50 20.43
N ARG A 294 -3.82 19.28 19.92
CA ARG A 294 -2.99 18.12 20.27
C ARG A 294 -2.43 17.45 19.03
N GLN A 295 -1.45 16.60 19.24
CA GLN A 295 -0.98 15.63 18.25
C GLN A 295 -1.52 14.26 18.66
N GLY A 296 -2.01 13.53 17.69
CA GLY A 296 -2.57 12.19 17.90
C GLY A 296 -2.32 11.29 16.70
N LEU A 297 -3.03 10.19 16.67
CA LEU A 297 -2.97 9.22 15.59
C LEU A 297 -3.95 9.62 14.48
N ASN A 298 -3.53 9.43 13.21
CA ASN A 298 -4.46 9.53 12.10
C ASN A 298 -5.39 8.29 12.04
N GLU A 299 -4.83 7.11 12.31
CA GLU A 299 -5.55 5.84 12.35
C GLU A 299 -4.86 4.85 13.29
N ILE A 300 -5.58 3.83 13.71
CA ILE A 300 -5.07 2.71 14.50
C ILE A 300 -5.29 1.43 13.70
N SER A 301 -4.21 0.85 13.21
CA SER A 301 -4.23 -0.42 12.53
C SER A 301 -3.71 -1.53 13.44
N ARG A 302 -4.26 -2.74 13.26
CA ARG A 302 -3.82 -3.94 13.98
C ARG A 302 -3.63 -5.09 13.02
N TYR A 303 -2.55 -5.82 13.21
CA TYR A 303 -2.26 -7.06 12.50
C TYR A 303 -2.07 -8.18 13.52
N ASN A 304 -2.85 -9.24 13.42
CA ASN A 304 -2.91 -10.30 14.44
C ASN A 304 -3.06 -9.77 15.87
N LEU A 305 -3.92 -8.76 16.04
CA LEU A 305 -4.21 -8.05 17.30
C LEU A 305 -3.09 -7.15 17.84
N TYR A 306 -1.90 -7.16 17.24
CA TYR A 306 -0.81 -6.25 17.60
C TYR A 306 -1.00 -4.89 16.93
N PRO A 307 -0.78 -3.76 17.64
CA PRO A 307 -0.67 -2.46 17.02
C PRO A 307 0.38 -2.46 15.92
N THR A 308 0.05 -1.89 14.77
CA THR A 308 0.92 -1.95 13.60
C THR A 308 0.98 -0.64 12.82
N ALA A 309 2.11 -0.44 12.15
CA ALA A 309 2.27 0.54 11.08
C ALA A 309 2.45 -0.21 9.75
N PRO A 310 1.47 -0.16 8.83
CA PRO A 310 1.61 -0.76 7.50
C PRO A 310 2.62 0.03 6.67
N ILE A 311 3.53 -0.69 6.01
CA ILE A 311 4.54 -0.13 5.09
C ILE A 311 4.41 -0.84 3.75
N GLN A 312 4.27 -0.05 2.70
CA GLN A 312 4.23 -0.51 1.31
C GLN A 312 5.52 -0.12 0.60
N GLY A 313 5.90 -0.88 -0.39
CA GLY A 313 7.03 -0.57 -1.24
C GLY A 313 7.14 -1.55 -2.41
N ALA A 314 8.10 -1.31 -3.28
CA ALA A 314 8.35 -2.17 -4.43
C ALA A 314 9.83 -2.57 -4.53
N PRO A 315 10.16 -3.71 -5.15
CA PRO A 315 11.52 -4.00 -5.54
C PRO A 315 12.07 -2.91 -6.46
N ALA A 316 13.30 -2.50 -6.24
CA ALA A 316 13.96 -1.53 -7.13
C ALA A 316 14.21 -2.16 -8.51
N PRO A 317 14.34 -1.36 -9.59
CA PRO A 317 14.67 -1.88 -10.90
C PRO A 317 15.94 -2.75 -10.89
N GLY A 318 15.85 -3.94 -11.46
CA GLY A 318 16.94 -4.92 -11.48
C GLY A 318 16.99 -5.87 -10.28
N TYR A 319 16.15 -5.69 -9.28
CA TYR A 319 16.01 -6.58 -8.12
C TYR A 319 14.68 -7.35 -8.16
N SER A 320 14.70 -8.55 -7.58
CA SER A 320 13.50 -9.38 -7.43
C SER A 320 12.77 -9.12 -6.11
N SER A 321 11.50 -9.57 -6.04
CA SER A 321 10.71 -9.55 -4.79
C SER A 321 11.43 -10.30 -3.67
N GLY A 322 11.98 -11.48 -3.95
CA GLY A 322 12.74 -12.26 -2.96
C GLY A 322 13.95 -11.53 -2.40
N GLN A 323 14.68 -10.76 -3.23
CA GLN A 323 15.82 -9.95 -2.77
C GLN A 323 15.35 -8.79 -1.90
N ALA A 324 14.26 -8.12 -2.28
CA ALA A 324 13.66 -7.06 -1.46
C ALA A 324 13.20 -7.59 -0.09
N LEU A 325 12.51 -8.75 -0.06
CA LEU A 325 12.08 -9.38 1.20
C LEU A 325 13.27 -9.79 2.09
N ALA A 326 14.37 -10.27 1.48
CA ALA A 326 15.59 -10.60 2.23
C ALA A 326 16.21 -9.32 2.85
N ALA A 327 16.32 -8.25 2.07
CA ALA A 327 16.82 -6.96 2.56
C ALA A 327 15.97 -6.39 3.71
N ILE A 328 14.64 -6.51 3.61
CA ILE A 328 13.73 -6.07 4.68
C ILE A 328 13.95 -6.87 5.96
N ARG A 329 14.15 -8.20 5.87
CA ARG A 329 14.45 -9.05 7.04
C ARG A 329 15.79 -8.69 7.69
N GLU A 330 16.81 -8.44 6.89
CA GLU A 330 18.14 -8.01 7.38
C GLU A 330 18.03 -6.69 8.13
N VAL A 331 17.42 -5.67 7.52
CA VAL A 331 17.22 -4.36 8.16
C VAL A 331 16.38 -4.48 9.43
N ALA A 332 15.33 -5.31 9.43
CA ALA A 332 14.52 -5.54 10.63
C ALA A 332 15.35 -6.14 11.76
N ALA A 333 16.19 -7.15 11.47
CA ALA A 333 17.05 -7.78 12.46
C ALA A 333 18.13 -6.83 13.02
N GLU A 334 18.62 -5.88 12.21
CA GLU A 334 19.67 -4.93 12.60
C GLU A 334 19.12 -3.71 13.35
N THR A 335 17.92 -3.24 12.99
CA THR A 335 17.44 -1.93 13.46
C THR A 335 16.32 -1.99 14.49
N LEU A 336 15.52 -3.07 14.50
CA LEU A 336 14.36 -3.16 15.37
C LEU A 336 14.73 -3.67 16.77
N PRO A 337 14.32 -2.97 17.85
CA PRO A 337 14.40 -3.51 19.21
C PRO A 337 13.54 -4.77 19.36
N GLN A 338 13.88 -5.66 20.32
CA GLN A 338 13.18 -6.96 20.59
C GLN A 338 11.66 -6.83 20.77
N ARG A 339 11.19 -5.67 21.16
CA ARG A 339 9.76 -5.35 21.32
C ARG A 339 9.02 -5.33 19.97
N PHE A 340 9.72 -5.00 18.90
CA PHE A 340 9.16 -4.85 17.57
C PHE A 340 9.49 -6.04 16.67
N ASP A 341 8.62 -6.31 15.72
CA ASP A 341 8.80 -7.36 14.73
C ASP A 341 8.12 -6.97 13.42
N ILE A 342 8.33 -7.74 12.37
CA ILE A 342 7.67 -7.54 11.09
C ILE A 342 6.64 -8.63 10.82
N GLY A 343 5.52 -8.25 10.22
CA GLY A 343 4.49 -9.17 9.72
C GLY A 343 4.29 -8.96 8.22
N TRP A 344 4.34 -10.03 7.45
CA TRP A 344 4.11 -9.98 6.02
C TRP A 344 2.63 -10.00 5.68
N GLN A 345 2.24 -9.31 4.61
CA GLN A 345 0.86 -9.25 4.14
C GLN A 345 0.79 -9.42 2.63
N GLY A 346 -0.35 -9.90 2.13
CA GLY A 346 -0.59 -10.12 0.70
C GLY A 346 0.37 -11.12 0.09
N LEU A 347 0.79 -10.90 -1.15
CA LEU A 347 1.74 -11.78 -1.87
C LEU A 347 3.07 -11.94 -1.14
N ALA A 348 3.53 -10.92 -0.41
CA ALA A 348 4.75 -11.00 0.38
C ALA A 348 4.67 -12.04 1.51
N TYR A 349 3.47 -12.27 2.07
CA TYR A 349 3.26 -13.33 3.05
C TYR A 349 3.43 -14.73 2.42
N ASP A 350 2.82 -14.96 1.27
CA ASP A 350 2.93 -16.24 0.58
C ASP A 350 4.36 -16.51 0.11
N GLU A 351 5.02 -15.51 -0.45
CA GLU A 351 6.42 -15.61 -0.87
C GLU A 351 7.36 -15.87 0.32
N ALA A 352 7.17 -15.16 1.43
CA ALA A 352 7.97 -15.33 2.65
C ALA A 352 7.82 -16.72 3.27
N ASN A 353 6.66 -17.37 3.09
CA ASN A 353 6.32 -18.67 3.65
C ASN A 353 6.36 -19.83 2.64
N ALA A 354 6.65 -19.56 1.37
CA ALA A 354 6.63 -20.56 0.29
C ALA A 354 7.62 -21.71 0.47
N GLY A 355 8.61 -21.60 1.34
CA GLY A 355 9.57 -22.66 1.66
C GLY A 355 10.27 -23.28 0.43
N ASN A 356 11.18 -24.22 0.64
CA ASN A 356 11.91 -24.94 -0.43
C ASN A 356 11.15 -26.18 -0.96
N THR A 357 9.83 -26.16 -1.00
CA THR A 357 9.01 -27.29 -1.48
C THR A 357 9.35 -27.69 -2.91
N ALA A 358 9.75 -26.74 -3.74
CA ALA A 358 10.18 -27.01 -5.12
C ALA A 358 11.37 -28.00 -5.21
N VAL A 359 12.30 -27.96 -4.29
CA VAL A 359 13.46 -28.88 -4.25
C VAL A 359 13.02 -30.31 -3.96
N TYR A 360 12.10 -30.49 -3.01
CA TYR A 360 11.55 -31.81 -2.68
C TYR A 360 10.73 -32.37 -3.84
N ILE A 361 9.88 -31.55 -4.47
CA ILE A 361 9.11 -31.96 -5.64
C ILE A 361 10.04 -32.37 -6.78
N PHE A 362 11.10 -31.60 -7.04
CA PHE A 362 12.09 -31.91 -8.07
C PHE A 362 12.78 -33.25 -7.80
N LEU A 363 13.20 -33.52 -6.57
CA LEU A 363 13.80 -34.81 -6.20
C LEU A 363 12.84 -35.98 -6.40
N ILE A 364 11.57 -35.81 -6.03
CA ILE A 364 10.53 -36.83 -6.24
C ILE A 364 10.32 -37.08 -7.73
N VAL A 365 10.21 -36.04 -8.55
CA VAL A 365 10.03 -36.15 -9.99
C VAL A 365 11.22 -36.85 -10.66
N VAL A 366 12.45 -36.45 -10.33
CA VAL A 366 13.67 -37.10 -10.86
C VAL A 366 13.71 -38.57 -10.46
N THR A 367 13.39 -38.90 -9.21
CA THR A 367 13.34 -40.29 -8.74
C THR A 367 12.30 -41.09 -9.48
N PHE A 368 11.09 -40.51 -9.66
CA PHE A 368 9.99 -41.17 -10.39
C PHE A 368 10.34 -41.41 -11.86
N VAL A 369 10.93 -40.41 -12.56
CA VAL A 369 11.39 -40.54 -13.94
C VAL A 369 12.48 -41.60 -14.08
N TYR A 370 13.35 -41.75 -13.06
CA TYR A 370 14.38 -42.79 -13.05
C TYR A 370 13.82 -44.21 -12.87
N LEU A 371 12.71 -44.35 -12.10
CA LEU A 371 12.09 -45.63 -11.78
C LEU A 371 11.14 -46.15 -12.91
N VAL A 372 10.64 -45.25 -13.75
CA VAL A 372 9.78 -45.60 -14.91
C VAL A 372 10.65 -45.79 -16.17
#